data_61066cc7321cee901f6162395772e97b
#
_entry.id   61066cc7321cee901f6162395772e97b
#
_cell.length_a   1.000
_cell.length_b   1.000
_cell.length_c   1.000
_cell.angle_alpha   90.00
_cell.angle_beta   90.00
_cell.angle_gamma   90.00
#
_symmetry.space_group_name_H-M   'P 1'
#
loop_
_entity.id
_entity.type
_entity.pdbx_description
1 polymer ?
#
loop_
_entity_poly.entity_id
_entity_poly.type
_entity_poly.pdbx_seq_one_letter_code
_entity_poly.pdbx_strand_id
1 'polypeptide(L)'
;KKSLAMASLLALGTSAMALDVQPFVGVGIERTTLDYKGSVSVPGIGYSDSYSDDDSDTALKLKAGAILDKTHRLSVSHAKYSDNGADVRILLLNYDYLFPINEKFNLYAGAHAGQAKYEQDVNTAIGKIDIDMSGLVYGLQVGALFDITKNIELEAGLAYSKYNVDDTISGTYLGVDYSLKTELEDSTSMFIGINYKF
;
A
#
# COMPACT_ATOMS: atom_id res chain seq x y z
N LYS A 1 19.02 -18.40 3.11
CA LYS A 1 19.28 -17.74 4.40
C LYS A 1 18.57 -16.39 4.50
N LYS A 2 17.23 -16.32 4.28
CA LYS A 2 16.44 -15.07 4.42
C LYS A 2 15.10 -15.27 5.16
N SER A 3 14.98 -16.32 6.02
CA SER A 3 13.70 -16.69 6.65
C SER A 3 13.63 -16.44 8.16
N LEU A 4 14.53 -15.67 8.75
CA LEU A 4 14.60 -15.50 10.22
C LEU A 4 14.17 -14.12 10.75
N ALA A 5 13.80 -13.18 9.90
CA ALA A 5 13.49 -11.82 10.35
C ALA A 5 12.03 -11.61 10.82
N MET A 6 11.13 -12.55 10.53
CA MET A 6 9.70 -12.40 10.85
C MET A 6 9.31 -12.94 12.23
N ALA A 7 10.16 -13.75 12.85
CA ALA A 7 9.89 -14.33 14.17
C ALA A 7 10.31 -13.44 15.35
N SER A 8 11.07 -12.39 15.12
CA SER A 8 11.63 -11.55 16.20
C SER A 8 10.72 -10.41 16.68
N LEU A 9 9.63 -10.09 15.97
CA LEU A 9 8.67 -9.07 16.43
C LEU A 9 7.72 -9.58 17.51
N LEU A 10 7.60 -10.89 17.68
CA LEU A 10 6.74 -11.52 18.70
C LEU A 10 7.44 -11.75 20.06
N ALA A 11 8.74 -11.50 20.16
CA ALA A 11 9.55 -11.83 21.35
C ALA A 11 9.92 -10.63 22.24
N LEU A 12 9.40 -9.43 22.02
CA LEU A 12 9.72 -8.24 22.82
C LEU A 12 8.77 -8.00 24.01
N GLY A 13 8.18 -9.03 24.56
CA GLY A 13 7.16 -8.89 25.60
C GLY A 13 7.42 -9.62 26.91
N THR A 14 8.62 -9.53 27.53
CA THR A 14 8.75 -9.99 28.93
C THR A 14 9.67 -9.08 29.73
N SER A 15 9.23 -7.85 30.00
CA SER A 15 9.62 -7.16 31.22
C SER A 15 8.76 -5.90 31.47
N ALA A 16 7.99 -5.97 32.59
CA ALA A 16 7.53 -4.86 33.41
C ALA A 16 6.60 -3.81 32.76
N MET A 17 5.41 -4.20 32.55
CA MET A 17 4.06 -3.61 32.72
C MET A 17 3.13 -4.59 32.06
N ALA A 18 1.98 -4.88 32.65
CA ALA A 18 0.98 -5.80 32.07
C ALA A 18 0.31 -5.11 30.88
N LEU A 19 1.05 -4.96 29.76
CA LEU A 19 0.51 -4.48 28.50
C LEU A 19 -0.41 -5.59 27.97
N ASP A 20 -1.69 -5.28 27.79
CA ASP A 20 -2.64 -6.20 27.15
C ASP A 20 -2.29 -6.25 25.64
N VAL A 21 -1.72 -7.37 25.19
CA VAL A 21 -1.29 -7.57 23.80
C VAL A 21 -2.14 -8.64 23.16
N GLN A 22 -2.95 -8.29 22.17
CA GLN A 22 -3.77 -9.20 21.40
C GLN A 22 -3.25 -9.29 19.96
N PRO A 23 -2.51 -10.34 19.61
CA PRO A 23 -2.05 -10.56 18.22
C PRO A 23 -3.22 -10.87 17.29
N PHE A 24 -3.08 -10.53 16.02
CA PHE A 24 -4.05 -10.87 14.99
C PHE A 24 -3.41 -11.10 13.63
N VAL A 25 -4.11 -11.86 12.80
CA VAL A 25 -3.85 -11.99 11.37
C VAL A 25 -5.14 -11.73 10.59
N GLY A 26 -5.04 -11.15 9.43
CA GLY A 26 -6.21 -10.79 8.63
C GLY A 26 -6.01 -11.02 7.15
N VAL A 27 -7.13 -11.22 6.48
CA VAL A 27 -7.23 -11.29 5.03
C VAL A 27 -8.43 -10.48 4.56
N GLY A 28 -8.26 -9.78 3.46
CA GLY A 28 -9.33 -8.94 2.89
C GLY A 28 -9.13 -8.70 1.41
N ILE A 29 -10.06 -7.97 0.85
CA ILE A 29 -9.99 -7.41 -0.50
C ILE A 29 -9.89 -5.90 -0.39
N GLU A 30 -9.04 -5.31 -1.22
CA GLU A 30 -8.84 -3.88 -1.33
C GLU A 30 -9.02 -3.45 -2.78
N ARG A 31 -9.89 -2.48 -3.00
CA ARG A 31 -10.00 -1.79 -4.29
C ARG A 31 -9.36 -0.44 -4.17
N THR A 32 -8.42 -0.16 -5.06
CA THR A 32 -7.65 1.08 -5.09
C THR A 32 -7.87 1.78 -6.42
N THR A 33 -8.13 3.08 -6.37
CA THR A 33 -8.07 3.98 -7.51
C THR A 33 -6.78 4.76 -7.41
N LEU A 34 -5.96 4.68 -8.45
CA LEU A 34 -4.63 5.31 -8.56
C LEU A 34 -4.72 6.47 -9.54
N ASP A 35 -4.21 7.63 -9.15
CA ASP A 35 -4.11 8.81 -10.01
C ASP A 35 -2.68 8.92 -10.57
N TYR A 36 -2.59 8.99 -11.90
CA TYR A 36 -1.32 9.10 -12.64
C TYR A 36 -1.22 10.46 -13.32
N LYS A 37 0.00 11.00 -13.34
CA LYS A 37 0.35 12.13 -14.21
C LYS A 37 1.52 11.76 -15.09
N GLY A 38 1.38 12.09 -16.37
CA GLY A 38 2.45 11.98 -17.33
C GLY A 38 2.72 13.33 -18.00
N SER A 39 3.98 13.62 -18.29
CA SER A 39 4.37 14.78 -19.08
C SER A 39 5.39 14.41 -20.13
N VAL A 40 5.21 14.99 -21.32
CA VAL A 40 6.12 14.84 -22.45
C VAL A 40 6.70 16.22 -22.74
N SER A 41 8.02 16.35 -22.82
CA SER A 41 8.70 17.57 -23.20
C SER A 41 9.70 17.33 -24.31
N VAL A 42 9.63 18.15 -25.36
CA VAL A 42 10.57 18.15 -26.49
C VAL A 42 11.10 19.58 -26.66
N PRO A 43 12.17 19.95 -25.90
CA PRO A 43 12.66 21.34 -25.86
C PRO A 43 13.09 21.89 -27.21
N GLY A 44 13.62 21.02 -28.09
CA GLY A 44 14.11 21.42 -29.43
C GLY A 44 13.07 22.00 -30.38
N ILE A 45 11.77 21.75 -30.11
CA ILE A 45 10.63 22.31 -30.88
C ILE A 45 9.67 23.09 -29.99
N GLY A 46 9.99 23.29 -28.71
CA GLY A 46 9.14 24.01 -27.76
C GLY A 46 7.83 23.29 -27.44
N TYR A 47 7.74 21.95 -27.60
CA TYR A 47 6.55 21.17 -27.32
C TYR A 47 6.59 20.65 -25.87
N SER A 48 5.47 20.87 -25.16
CA SER A 48 5.22 20.28 -23.85
C SER A 48 3.74 19.96 -23.73
N ASP A 49 3.43 18.74 -23.30
CA ASP A 49 2.07 18.28 -23.05
C ASP A 49 2.03 17.47 -21.75
N SER A 50 0.88 17.47 -21.08
CA SER A 50 0.66 16.72 -19.85
C SER A 50 -0.72 16.08 -19.87
N TYR A 51 -0.82 14.86 -19.34
CA TYR A 51 -2.07 14.14 -19.19
C TYR A 51 -2.19 13.60 -17.78
N SER A 52 -3.41 13.46 -17.32
CA SER A 52 -3.75 12.74 -16.08
C SER A 52 -4.79 11.69 -16.39
N ASP A 53 -4.67 10.54 -15.76
CA ASP A 53 -5.61 9.42 -15.91
C ASP A 53 -5.76 8.74 -14.55
N ASP A 54 -6.86 8.03 -14.34
CA ASP A 54 -7.13 7.24 -13.15
C ASP A 54 -7.41 5.78 -13.53
N ASP A 55 -6.90 4.86 -12.76
CA ASP A 55 -7.15 3.43 -12.93
C ASP A 55 -7.53 2.79 -11.59
N SER A 56 -8.41 1.79 -11.65
CA SER A 56 -8.91 1.12 -10.44
C SER A 56 -8.66 -0.38 -10.54
N ASP A 57 -7.99 -0.92 -9.54
CA ASP A 57 -7.73 -2.35 -9.46
C ASP A 57 -8.09 -2.91 -8.07
N THR A 58 -8.24 -4.23 -8.01
CA THR A 58 -8.63 -4.96 -6.81
C THR A 58 -7.59 -6.01 -6.46
N ALA A 59 -7.13 -5.99 -5.21
CA ALA A 59 -6.12 -6.90 -4.70
C ALA A 59 -6.57 -7.68 -3.47
N LEU A 60 -5.92 -8.82 -3.25
CA LEU A 60 -5.92 -9.50 -1.97
C LEU A 60 -5.00 -8.76 -1.01
N LYS A 61 -5.53 -8.38 0.16
CA LYS A 61 -4.77 -7.72 1.23
C LYS A 61 -4.55 -8.71 2.37
N LEU A 62 -3.30 -8.91 2.75
CA LEU A 62 -2.91 -9.67 3.94
C LEU A 62 -2.46 -8.69 5.02
N LYS A 63 -2.81 -8.98 6.28
CA LYS A 63 -2.45 -8.15 7.42
C LYS A 63 -2.04 -9.03 8.59
N ALA A 64 -1.02 -8.60 9.35
CA ALA A 64 -0.65 -9.21 10.63
C ALA A 64 -0.20 -8.12 11.60
N GLY A 65 -0.56 -8.26 12.88
CA GLY A 65 -0.24 -7.23 13.86
C GLY A 65 -0.65 -7.57 15.27
N ALA A 66 -0.73 -6.54 16.11
CA ALA A 66 -1.19 -6.66 17.49
C ALA A 66 -1.98 -5.42 17.90
N ILE A 67 -2.99 -5.64 18.75
CA ILE A 67 -3.72 -4.61 19.46
C ILE A 67 -3.12 -4.52 20.85
N LEU A 68 -2.74 -3.31 21.26
CA LEU A 68 -2.13 -3.00 22.54
C LEU A 68 -3.12 -2.18 23.36
N ASP A 69 -3.34 -2.59 24.62
CA ASP A 69 -4.25 -1.92 25.55
C ASP A 69 -5.63 -1.60 24.96
N LYS A 70 -6.10 -2.44 24.03
CA LYS A 70 -7.41 -2.33 23.34
C LYS A 70 -7.62 -1.05 22.52
N THR A 71 -6.63 -0.16 22.46
CA THR A 71 -6.73 1.16 21.83
C THR A 71 -5.69 1.43 20.76
N HIS A 72 -4.55 0.78 20.79
CA HIS A 72 -3.46 0.98 19.82
C HIS A 72 -3.31 -0.27 18.97
N ARG A 73 -3.43 -0.15 17.66
CA ARG A 73 -3.23 -1.26 16.73
C ARG A 73 -2.02 -0.99 15.84
N LEU A 74 -1.04 -1.88 15.90
CA LEU A 74 0.12 -1.89 15.01
C LEU A 74 0.03 -3.09 14.08
N SER A 75 0.25 -2.89 12.78
CA SER A 75 0.22 -3.98 11.82
C SER A 75 1.12 -3.74 10.62
N VAL A 76 1.50 -4.84 9.97
CA VAL A 76 2.08 -4.85 8.64
C VAL A 76 1.01 -5.38 7.68
N SER A 77 0.82 -4.73 6.55
CA SER A 77 -0.08 -5.18 5.50
C SER A 77 0.64 -5.29 4.16
N HIS A 78 0.22 -6.26 3.36
CA HIS A 78 0.72 -6.52 2.02
C HIS A 78 -0.44 -6.67 1.05
N ALA A 79 -0.38 -5.96 -0.08
CA ALA A 79 -1.31 -6.11 -1.19
C ALA A 79 -0.51 -6.30 -2.49
N LYS A 80 -1.06 -7.13 -3.40
CA LYS A 80 -0.49 -7.35 -4.72
C LYS A 80 -1.59 -7.14 -5.76
N TYR A 81 -1.38 -6.18 -6.62
CA TYR A 81 -2.19 -5.90 -7.80
C TYR A 81 -1.49 -6.48 -9.02
N SER A 82 -2.24 -7.06 -9.96
CA SER A 82 -1.68 -7.63 -11.18
C SER A 82 -2.64 -7.35 -12.32
N ASP A 83 -2.20 -6.52 -13.25
CA ASP A 83 -2.94 -6.20 -14.46
C ASP A 83 -2.02 -6.21 -15.69
N ASN A 84 -2.48 -6.84 -16.79
CA ASN A 84 -1.86 -6.82 -18.13
C ASN A 84 -0.32 -7.05 -18.16
N GLY A 85 0.21 -7.87 -17.24
CA GLY A 85 1.65 -8.18 -17.16
C GLY A 85 2.45 -7.17 -16.32
N ALA A 86 1.80 -6.24 -15.66
CA ALA A 86 2.37 -5.38 -14.62
C ALA A 86 1.99 -5.91 -13.22
N ASP A 87 2.94 -5.94 -12.32
CA ASP A 87 2.75 -6.29 -10.91
C ASP A 87 3.07 -5.10 -10.02
N VAL A 88 2.12 -4.69 -9.18
CA VAL A 88 2.32 -3.69 -8.12
C VAL A 88 2.24 -4.37 -6.77
N ARG A 89 3.30 -4.30 -5.99
CA ARG A 89 3.36 -4.84 -4.62
C ARG A 89 3.50 -3.70 -3.63
N ILE A 90 2.61 -3.66 -2.65
CA ILE A 90 2.61 -2.63 -1.60
C ILE A 90 2.81 -3.32 -0.26
N LEU A 91 3.79 -2.85 0.50
CA LEU A 91 4.07 -3.29 1.87
C LEU A 91 4.00 -2.07 2.79
N LEU A 92 3.07 -2.08 3.75
CA LEU A 92 2.84 -0.96 4.66
C LEU A 92 2.99 -1.39 6.12
N LEU A 93 3.59 -0.53 6.92
CA LEU A 93 3.46 -0.48 8.36
C LEU A 93 2.30 0.46 8.69
N ASN A 94 1.34 0.00 9.50
CA ASN A 94 0.16 0.75 9.86
C ASN A 94 0.12 0.94 11.38
N TYR A 95 -0.31 2.12 11.80
CA TYR A 95 -0.68 2.44 13.17
C TYR A 95 -2.10 3.01 13.19
N ASP A 96 -2.97 2.43 14.01
CA ASP A 96 -4.35 2.87 14.18
C ASP A 96 -4.63 3.12 15.66
N TYR A 97 -5.36 4.18 15.93
CA TYR A 97 -5.99 4.42 17.22
C TYR A 97 -7.44 3.95 17.15
N LEU A 98 -7.82 3.05 18.07
CA LEU A 98 -9.16 2.48 18.15
C LEU A 98 -10.01 3.30 19.09
N PHE A 99 -11.21 3.67 18.63
CA PHE A 99 -12.25 4.35 19.40
C PHE A 99 -13.36 3.35 19.71
N PRO A 100 -13.37 2.74 20.91
CA PRO A 100 -14.41 1.78 21.28
C PRO A 100 -15.75 2.49 21.42
N ILE A 101 -16.72 2.11 20.60
CA ILE A 101 -18.09 2.62 20.63
C ILE A 101 -18.96 1.76 21.56
N ASN A 102 -18.75 0.43 21.49
CA ASN A 102 -19.35 -0.54 22.41
C ASN A 102 -18.49 -1.81 22.46
N GLU A 103 -18.94 -2.86 23.15
CA GLU A 103 -18.20 -4.11 23.35
C GLU A 103 -17.83 -4.84 22.05
N LYS A 104 -18.52 -4.58 20.94
CA LYS A 104 -18.33 -5.27 19.65
C LYS A 104 -17.93 -4.36 18.52
N PHE A 105 -18.04 -3.05 18.68
CA PHE A 105 -17.85 -2.12 17.57
C PHE A 105 -16.83 -1.05 17.93
N ASN A 106 -15.78 -0.96 17.14
CA ASN A 106 -14.76 0.07 17.23
C ASN A 106 -14.69 0.85 15.92
N LEU A 107 -14.53 2.14 16.00
CA LEU A 107 -14.02 2.93 14.89
C LEU A 107 -12.50 3.04 15.02
N TYR A 108 -11.82 3.35 13.94
CA TYR A 108 -10.40 3.67 14.01
C TYR A 108 -10.01 4.78 13.04
N ALA A 109 -8.96 5.47 13.41
CA ALA A 109 -8.24 6.39 12.55
C ALA A 109 -6.74 6.12 12.71
N GLY A 110 -6.01 6.16 11.60
CA GLY A 110 -4.61 5.79 11.63
C GLY A 110 -3.82 6.37 10.47
N ALA A 111 -2.54 6.05 10.50
CA ALA A 111 -1.58 6.39 9.46
C ALA A 111 -0.82 5.14 9.03
N HIS A 112 -0.34 5.17 7.81
CA HIS A 112 0.51 4.12 7.27
C HIS A 112 1.69 4.70 6.51
N ALA A 113 2.78 3.93 6.47
CA ALA A 113 3.94 4.22 5.65
C ALA A 113 4.61 2.92 5.20
N GLY A 114 5.22 2.94 4.03
CA GLY A 114 5.87 1.74 3.51
C GLY A 114 6.44 1.93 2.12
N GLN A 115 6.45 0.87 1.34
CA GLN A 115 7.05 0.84 0.02
C GLN A 115 6.07 0.24 -1.00
N ALA A 116 5.98 0.88 -2.16
CA ALA A 116 5.41 0.30 -3.37
C ALA A 116 6.54 -0.14 -4.30
N LYS A 117 6.35 -1.29 -4.95
CA LYS A 117 7.22 -1.83 -5.96
C LYS A 117 6.39 -2.14 -7.21
N TYR A 118 6.81 -1.59 -8.34
CA TYR A 118 6.20 -1.80 -9.64
C TYR A 118 7.16 -2.62 -10.50
N GLU A 119 6.69 -3.73 -11.06
CA GLU A 119 7.46 -4.60 -11.96
C GLU A 119 6.63 -4.83 -13.23
N GLN A 120 7.20 -4.56 -14.40
CA GLN A 120 6.55 -4.81 -15.68
C GLN A 120 7.53 -5.37 -16.70
N ASP A 121 7.11 -6.47 -17.34
CA ASP A 121 7.84 -7.10 -18.44
C ASP A 121 7.21 -6.70 -19.79
N VAL A 122 7.90 -5.88 -20.58
CA VAL A 122 7.44 -5.47 -21.90
C VAL A 122 8.22 -6.22 -22.97
N ASN A 123 7.54 -7.09 -23.74
CA ASN A 123 8.13 -7.76 -24.90
C ASN A 123 7.99 -6.88 -26.12
N THR A 124 9.11 -6.41 -26.67
CA THR A 124 9.17 -5.61 -27.88
C THR A 124 9.74 -6.41 -29.04
N ALA A 125 9.57 -5.96 -30.27
CA ALA A 125 10.16 -6.58 -31.46
C ALA A 125 11.69 -6.59 -31.45
N ILE A 126 12.32 -5.78 -30.59
CA ILE A 126 13.78 -5.62 -30.46
C ILE A 126 14.36 -6.21 -29.17
N GLY A 127 13.49 -6.81 -28.31
CA GLY A 127 13.93 -7.45 -27.06
C GLY A 127 12.93 -7.24 -25.90
N LYS A 128 13.26 -7.85 -24.78
CA LYS A 128 12.52 -7.73 -23.51
C LYS A 128 13.05 -6.50 -22.77
N ILE A 129 12.13 -5.65 -22.31
CA ILE A 129 12.42 -4.51 -21.44
C ILE A 129 11.81 -4.81 -20.08
N ASP A 130 12.63 -4.87 -19.04
CA ASP A 130 12.19 -5.05 -17.66
C ASP A 130 12.16 -3.67 -17.00
N ILE A 131 10.99 -3.26 -16.50
CA ILE A 131 10.78 -2.01 -15.76
C ILE A 131 10.64 -2.40 -14.28
N ASP A 132 11.50 -1.88 -13.42
CA ASP A 132 11.47 -2.10 -11.96
C ASP A 132 11.60 -0.73 -11.26
N MET A 133 10.50 -0.27 -10.67
CA MET A 133 10.44 0.99 -9.93
C MET A 133 10.02 0.72 -8.49
N SER A 134 10.54 1.50 -7.56
CA SER A 134 10.11 1.43 -6.16
C SER A 134 10.14 2.80 -5.51
N GLY A 135 9.18 3.04 -4.62
CA GLY A 135 9.09 4.31 -3.94
C GLY A 135 8.40 4.24 -2.60
N LEU A 136 8.48 5.32 -1.88
CA LEU A 136 7.84 5.48 -0.58
C LEU A 136 6.33 5.71 -0.77
N VAL A 137 5.55 5.04 0.08
CA VAL A 137 4.09 5.26 0.23
C VAL A 137 3.81 5.68 1.64
N TYR A 138 2.98 6.68 1.84
CA TYR A 138 2.49 7.09 3.15
C TYR A 138 1.09 7.69 3.05
N GLY A 139 0.33 7.57 4.13
CA GLY A 139 -1.04 8.07 4.09
C GLY A 139 -1.78 7.92 5.40
N LEU A 140 -3.08 8.13 5.30
CA LEU A 140 -4.03 8.06 6.41
C LEU A 140 -5.11 7.03 6.09
N GLN A 141 -5.68 6.46 7.14
CA GLN A 141 -6.80 5.52 7.01
C GLN A 141 -7.81 5.71 8.12
N VAL A 142 -9.06 5.40 7.81
CA VAL A 142 -10.16 5.37 8.76
C VAL A 142 -11.01 4.13 8.50
N GLY A 143 -11.68 3.63 9.52
CA GLY A 143 -12.58 2.49 9.31
C GLY A 143 -13.28 2.05 10.58
N ALA A 144 -13.86 0.86 10.47
CA ALA A 144 -14.65 0.24 11.52
C ALA A 144 -14.26 -1.24 11.67
N LEU A 145 -14.33 -1.71 12.90
CA LEU A 145 -14.11 -3.08 13.33
C LEU A 145 -15.37 -3.57 14.02
N PHE A 146 -15.80 -4.77 13.67
CA PHE A 146 -16.96 -5.41 14.28
C PHE A 146 -16.62 -6.83 14.73
N ASP A 147 -16.67 -7.08 16.04
CA ASP A 147 -16.45 -8.39 16.65
C ASP A 147 -17.64 -9.31 16.45
N ILE A 148 -17.55 -10.26 15.52
CA ILE A 148 -18.52 -11.34 15.35
C ILE A 148 -18.44 -12.28 16.56
N THR A 149 -17.22 -12.62 16.95
CA THR A 149 -16.89 -13.42 18.14
C THR A 149 -15.69 -12.80 18.84
N LYS A 150 -15.25 -13.35 19.96
CA LYS A 150 -14.02 -12.90 20.65
C LYS A 150 -12.77 -12.99 19.77
N ASN A 151 -12.76 -13.93 18.83
CA ASN A 151 -11.59 -14.20 17.97
C ASN A 151 -11.78 -13.78 16.51
N ILE A 152 -13.02 -13.50 16.06
CA ILE A 152 -13.31 -13.14 14.66
C ILE A 152 -13.85 -11.73 14.60
N GLU A 153 -13.16 -10.89 13.85
CA GLU A 153 -13.46 -9.48 13.67
C GLU A 153 -13.60 -9.16 12.16
N LEU A 154 -14.66 -8.48 11.80
CA LEU A 154 -14.80 -7.84 10.49
C LEU A 154 -14.13 -6.47 10.51
N GLU A 155 -13.47 -6.14 9.42
CA GLU A 155 -12.87 -4.83 9.18
C GLU A 155 -13.40 -4.24 7.88
N ALA A 156 -13.77 -2.95 7.90
CA ALA A 156 -14.02 -2.17 6.69
C ALA A 156 -13.37 -0.80 6.84
N GLY A 157 -12.77 -0.28 5.77
CA GLY A 157 -12.07 0.99 5.86
C GLY A 157 -11.84 1.67 4.52
N LEU A 158 -11.40 2.92 4.64
CA LEU A 158 -10.94 3.77 3.56
C LEU A 158 -9.52 4.22 3.87
N ALA A 159 -8.70 4.33 2.85
CA ALA A 159 -7.34 4.85 2.95
C ALA A 159 -7.08 5.85 1.83
N TYR A 160 -6.30 6.86 2.14
CA TYR A 160 -5.71 7.78 1.19
C TYR A 160 -4.20 7.70 1.31
N SER A 161 -3.52 7.45 0.19
CA SER A 161 -2.08 7.28 0.15
C SER A 161 -1.46 8.24 -0.85
N LYS A 162 -0.29 8.75 -0.50
CA LYS A 162 0.60 9.48 -1.41
C LYS A 162 1.81 8.63 -1.74
N TYR A 163 2.21 8.71 -3.00
CA TYR A 163 3.36 8.00 -3.51
C TYR A 163 4.46 9.00 -3.84
N ASN A 164 5.68 8.63 -3.53
CA ASN A 164 6.86 9.34 -3.98
C ASN A 164 7.62 8.42 -4.94
N VAL A 165 6.97 8.17 -6.07
CA VAL A 165 7.45 7.32 -7.16
C VAL A 165 7.39 8.14 -8.42
N ASP A 166 8.54 8.56 -8.91
CA ASP A 166 8.70 9.24 -10.18
C ASP A 166 9.79 8.57 -11.00
N ASP A 167 9.59 8.52 -12.31
CA ASP A 167 10.60 8.09 -13.26
C ASP A 167 10.67 9.07 -14.42
N THR A 168 11.90 9.29 -14.90
CA THR A 168 12.15 10.20 -16.01
C THR A 168 13.02 9.50 -17.04
N ILE A 169 12.43 9.18 -18.18
CA ILE A 169 13.13 8.64 -19.34
C ILE A 169 13.50 9.78 -20.26
N SER A 170 14.79 10.02 -20.45
CA SER A 170 15.30 11.02 -21.37
C SER A 170 16.09 10.37 -22.50
N GLY A 171 15.97 10.87 -23.71
CA GLY A 171 16.72 10.36 -24.86
C GLY A 171 16.83 11.39 -25.97
N THR A 172 17.64 11.05 -26.99
CA THR A 172 17.78 11.85 -28.20
C THR A 172 17.38 11.00 -29.40
N TYR A 173 16.40 11.45 -30.16
CA TYR A 173 15.96 10.80 -31.40
C TYR A 173 16.12 11.76 -32.57
N LEU A 174 16.89 11.36 -33.59
CA LEU A 174 17.24 12.18 -34.77
C LEU A 174 17.82 13.57 -34.43
N GLY A 175 18.59 13.67 -33.33
CA GLY A 175 19.20 14.91 -32.87
C GLY A 175 18.25 15.85 -32.10
N VAL A 176 17.05 15.37 -31.76
CA VAL A 176 16.07 16.09 -30.92
C VAL A 176 16.00 15.40 -29.57
N ASP A 177 16.26 16.15 -28.50
CA ASP A 177 16.14 15.65 -27.13
C ASP A 177 14.67 15.60 -26.71
N TYR A 178 14.30 14.50 -26.04
CA TYR A 178 12.98 14.32 -25.43
C TYR A 178 13.10 13.88 -23.97
N SER A 179 12.12 14.23 -23.18
CA SER A 179 11.95 13.80 -21.79
C SER A 179 10.51 13.38 -21.56
N LEU A 180 10.35 12.16 -21.00
CA LEU A 180 9.08 11.59 -20.56
C LEU A 180 9.15 11.44 -19.06
N LYS A 181 8.29 12.13 -18.33
CA LYS A 181 8.16 12.00 -16.88
C LYS A 181 6.84 11.32 -16.56
N THR A 182 6.91 10.28 -15.74
CA THR A 182 5.74 9.60 -15.17
C THR A 182 5.80 9.71 -13.67
N GLU A 183 4.71 10.15 -13.05
CA GLU A 183 4.56 10.31 -11.61
C GLU A 183 3.30 9.57 -11.16
N LEU A 184 3.45 8.77 -10.10
CA LEU A 184 2.34 8.24 -9.33
C LEU A 184 2.09 9.20 -8.17
N GLU A 185 0.92 9.86 -8.14
CA GLU A 185 0.67 10.93 -7.16
C GLU A 185 0.01 10.41 -5.89
N ASP A 186 -1.22 9.95 -6.02
CA ASP A 186 -1.97 9.50 -4.86
C ASP A 186 -2.95 8.37 -5.23
N SER A 187 -3.55 7.79 -4.20
CA SER A 187 -4.60 6.79 -4.35
C SER A 187 -5.63 6.89 -3.25
N THR A 188 -6.85 6.51 -3.60
CA THR A 188 -7.93 6.25 -2.67
C THR A 188 -8.26 4.77 -2.71
N SER A 189 -8.23 4.12 -1.54
CA SER A 189 -8.53 2.70 -1.40
C SER A 189 -9.74 2.50 -0.50
N MET A 190 -10.56 1.50 -0.84
CA MET A 190 -11.56 0.93 0.05
C MET A 190 -11.26 -0.55 0.27
N PHE A 191 -11.45 -1.02 1.49
CA PHE A 191 -11.17 -2.42 1.80
C PHE A 191 -12.16 -3.00 2.80
N ILE A 192 -12.34 -4.31 2.70
CA ILE A 192 -13.10 -5.12 3.64
C ILE A 192 -12.32 -6.40 3.92
N GLY A 193 -12.33 -6.87 5.16
CA GLY A 193 -11.59 -8.08 5.53
C GLY A 193 -12.10 -8.72 6.81
N ILE A 194 -11.48 -9.85 7.12
CA ILE A 194 -11.70 -10.62 8.34
C ILE A 194 -10.36 -10.76 9.05
N ASN A 195 -10.35 -10.49 10.34
CA ASN A 195 -9.21 -10.67 11.22
C ASN A 195 -9.50 -11.80 12.21
N TYR A 196 -8.50 -12.64 12.46
CA TYR A 196 -8.50 -13.60 13.54
C TYR A 196 -7.60 -13.11 14.66
N LYS A 197 -8.16 -12.93 15.85
CA LYS A 197 -7.48 -12.48 17.08
C LYS A 197 -7.15 -13.68 17.96
N PHE A 198 -5.94 -13.75 18.47
CA PHE A 198 -5.45 -14.84 19.31
C PHE A 198 -5.70 -14.60 20.79
#